data_a46438c50a1a29c4ae572c499fbe0865
#
_entry.id   a46438c50a1a29c4ae572c499fbe0865
#
_cell.length_a   1.000
_cell.length_b   1.000
_cell.length_c   1.000
_cell.angle_alpha   90.00
_cell.angle_beta   90.00
_cell.angle_gamma   90.00
#
_symmetry.space_group_name_H-M   'P 1'
#
loop_
_entity.id
_entity.type
_entity.pdbx_description
1 polymer ?
#
loop_
_entity_poly.entity_id
_entity_poly.type
_entity_poly.pdbx_seq_one_letter_code
_entity_poly.pdbx_strand_id
1 'polypeptide(L)'
;MTIVDEPVDLARLTELAASTPPLRLRVSRTARWIAPDPGLFLVVDDPQSDLRRFREAVLGAERATFRAHVTLLHRDSISSEAQVAEAWASLGDTDLNEDFVVRQLIVHDLADGVWREVARPRFAG
;
A
#
# COMPACT_ATOMS: atom_id res chain seq x y z
N MET A 1 4.53 0.39 0.65
CA MET A 1 3.06 0.39 0.52
C MET A 1 2.64 -0.81 -0.29
N THR A 2 1.67 -1.56 0.21
CA THR A 2 1.09 -2.70 -0.53
C THR A 2 -0.08 -2.21 -1.35
N ILE A 3 -0.12 -2.56 -2.64
CA ILE A 3 -1.21 -2.21 -3.56
C ILE A 3 -2.16 -3.39 -3.76
N VAL A 4 -1.62 -4.59 -3.87
CA VAL A 4 -2.37 -5.85 -4.01
C VAL A 4 -1.76 -6.87 -3.07
N ASP A 5 -2.56 -7.47 -2.23
CA ASP A 5 -2.15 -8.39 -1.16
C ASP A 5 -2.66 -9.82 -1.36
N GLU A 6 -3.01 -10.17 -2.58
CA GLU A 6 -3.45 -11.51 -2.94
C GLU A 6 -2.74 -12.01 -4.21
N PRO A 7 -2.72 -13.33 -4.44
CA PRO A 7 -2.09 -13.90 -5.63
C PRO A 7 -2.71 -13.36 -6.93
N VAL A 8 -1.86 -12.99 -7.87
CA VAL A 8 -2.26 -12.53 -9.21
C VAL A 8 -1.41 -13.19 -10.28
N ASP A 9 -1.94 -13.28 -11.49
CA ASP A 9 -1.19 -13.71 -12.66
C ASP A 9 -0.15 -12.64 -13.03
N LEU A 10 1.13 -12.98 -12.98
CA LEU A 10 2.22 -12.02 -13.22
C LEU A 10 2.20 -11.48 -14.65
N ALA A 11 1.93 -12.33 -15.65
CA ALA A 11 1.88 -11.89 -17.05
C ALA A 11 0.76 -10.87 -17.26
N ARG A 12 -0.43 -11.12 -16.70
CA ARG A 12 -1.56 -10.19 -16.76
C ARG A 12 -1.26 -8.89 -16.00
N LEU A 13 -0.68 -8.96 -14.83
CA LEU A 13 -0.30 -7.79 -14.04
C LEU A 13 0.69 -6.91 -14.82
N THR A 14 1.67 -7.53 -15.47
CA THR A 14 2.67 -6.83 -16.29
C THR A 14 2.02 -6.13 -17.47
N GLU A 15 1.10 -6.78 -18.16
CA GLU A 15 0.36 -6.17 -19.27
C GLU A 15 -0.50 -5.00 -18.80
N LEU A 16 -1.22 -5.16 -17.71
CA LEU A 16 -2.06 -4.10 -17.14
C LEU A 16 -1.23 -2.89 -16.72
N ALA A 17 -0.11 -3.11 -16.07
CA ALA A 17 0.80 -2.03 -15.68
C ALA A 17 1.33 -1.30 -16.92
N ALA A 18 1.79 -2.02 -17.94
CA ALA A 18 2.34 -1.43 -19.17
C ALA A 18 1.32 -0.57 -19.94
N SER A 19 0.03 -0.83 -19.78
CA SER A 19 -1.05 -0.07 -20.42
C SER A 19 -1.72 0.96 -19.52
N THR A 20 -1.26 1.10 -18.28
CA THR A 20 -1.82 2.03 -17.29
C THR A 20 -0.84 3.16 -17.03
N PRO A 21 -1.28 4.44 -17.06
CA PRO A 21 -0.43 5.56 -16.65
C PRO A 21 0.06 5.41 -15.20
N PRO A 22 1.17 6.05 -14.82
CA PRO A 22 1.61 6.07 -13.44
C PRO A 22 0.51 6.52 -12.48
N LEU A 23 0.47 5.93 -11.29
CA LEU A 23 -0.57 6.22 -10.30
C LEU A 23 -0.20 7.49 -9.52
N ARG A 24 -1.11 8.45 -9.47
CA ARG A 24 -0.96 9.71 -8.73
C ARG A 24 -1.65 9.56 -7.38
N LEU A 25 -0.87 9.60 -6.32
CA LEU A 25 -1.35 9.38 -4.96
C LEU A 25 -0.89 10.51 -4.04
N ARG A 26 -1.42 10.54 -2.84
CA ARG A 26 -1.07 11.53 -1.82
C ARG A 26 -0.92 10.87 -0.46
N VAL A 27 0.19 11.13 0.21
CA VAL A 27 0.31 10.86 1.64
C VAL A 27 -0.40 11.99 2.37
N SER A 28 -1.52 11.69 3.05
CA SER A 28 -2.35 12.75 3.64
C SER A 28 -2.03 13.02 5.09
N ARG A 29 -1.93 12.00 5.92
CA ARG A 29 -1.75 12.17 7.36
C ARG A 29 -1.22 10.91 8.03
N THR A 30 -0.78 11.07 9.28
CA THR A 30 -0.49 9.96 10.19
C THR A 30 -1.80 9.35 10.70
N ALA A 31 -1.77 8.08 11.05
CA ALA A 31 -2.90 7.38 11.65
C ALA A 31 -2.44 6.28 12.60
N ARG A 32 -3.29 6.02 13.60
CA ARG A 32 -3.17 4.88 14.50
C ARG A 32 -4.40 4.01 14.34
N TRP A 33 -4.18 2.73 14.01
CA TRP A 33 -5.25 1.74 13.96
C TRP A 33 -5.10 0.75 15.12
N ILE A 34 -6.24 0.25 15.60
CA ILE A 34 -6.28 -0.70 16.71
C ILE A 34 -6.60 -2.09 16.18
N ALA A 35 -7.58 -2.22 15.28
CA ALA A 35 -8.03 -3.47 14.71
C ALA A 35 -8.41 -3.28 13.24
N PRO A 36 -8.30 -4.31 12.38
CA PRO A 36 -7.81 -5.68 12.66
C PRO A 36 -6.28 -5.75 12.81
N ASP A 37 -5.55 -4.78 12.26
CA ASP A 37 -4.08 -4.74 12.24
C ASP A 37 -3.61 -3.51 13.04
N PRO A 38 -3.24 -3.68 14.31
CA PRO A 38 -2.75 -2.55 15.11
C PRO A 38 -1.43 -2.02 14.57
N GLY A 39 -1.23 -0.73 14.68
CA GLY A 39 0.02 -0.10 14.25
C GLY A 39 -0.08 1.39 14.01
N LEU A 40 1.01 1.96 13.52
CA LEU A 40 1.10 3.34 13.07
C LEU A 40 1.34 3.39 11.57
N PHE A 41 0.65 4.29 10.90
CA PHE A 41 0.59 4.33 9.45
C PHE A 41 0.59 5.76 8.92
N LEU A 42 0.97 5.88 7.65
CA LEU A 42 0.64 7.03 6.83
C LEU A 42 -0.55 6.66 5.95
N VAL A 43 -1.60 7.43 6.00
CA VAL A 43 -2.77 7.25 5.14
C VAL A 43 -2.43 7.74 3.73
N VAL A 44 -2.76 6.93 2.73
CA VAL A 44 -2.57 7.27 1.33
C VAL A 44 -3.92 7.49 0.68
N ASP A 45 -4.13 8.69 0.16
CA ASP A 45 -5.32 9.04 -0.61
C ASP A 45 -5.09 8.82 -2.10
N ASP A 46 -6.17 8.50 -2.80
CA ASP A 46 -6.23 8.28 -4.24
C ASP A 46 -7.14 9.34 -4.89
N PRO A 47 -6.67 10.61 -4.96
CA PRO A 47 -7.53 11.74 -5.31
C PRO A 47 -8.08 11.68 -6.74
N GLN A 48 -7.42 10.93 -7.62
CA GLN A 48 -7.82 10.77 -9.02
C GLN A 48 -8.43 9.39 -9.32
N SER A 49 -8.58 8.55 -8.30
CA SER A 49 -9.02 7.16 -8.44
C SER A 49 -8.13 6.30 -9.35
N ASP A 50 -6.86 6.67 -9.50
CA ASP A 50 -5.89 5.92 -10.32
C ASP A 50 -5.65 4.52 -9.73
N LEU A 51 -5.41 4.45 -8.42
CA LEU A 51 -5.18 3.19 -7.72
C LEU A 51 -6.44 2.32 -7.73
N ARG A 52 -7.60 2.91 -7.48
CA ARG A 52 -8.87 2.18 -7.51
C ARG A 52 -9.12 1.57 -8.88
N ARG A 53 -8.93 2.32 -9.96
CA ARG A 53 -9.10 1.81 -11.32
C ARG A 53 -8.11 0.69 -11.64
N PHE A 54 -6.87 0.82 -11.22
CA PHE A 54 -5.87 -0.22 -11.41
C PHE A 54 -6.23 -1.50 -10.63
N ARG A 55 -6.63 -1.37 -9.37
CA ARG A 55 -7.08 -2.52 -8.57
C ARG A 55 -8.31 -3.18 -9.17
N GLU A 56 -9.25 -2.41 -9.69
CA GLU A 56 -10.44 -2.92 -10.38
C GLU A 56 -10.04 -3.78 -11.60
N ALA A 57 -9.08 -3.32 -12.39
CA ALA A 57 -8.57 -4.06 -13.54
C ALA A 57 -7.88 -5.36 -13.13
N VAL A 58 -7.18 -5.37 -12.01
CA VAL A 58 -6.44 -6.54 -11.50
C VAL A 58 -7.35 -7.53 -10.77
N LEU A 59 -8.22 -7.05 -9.91
CA LEU A 59 -8.96 -7.85 -8.91
C LEU A 59 -10.48 -7.91 -9.16
N GLY A 60 -11.01 -7.00 -9.95
CA GLY A 60 -12.47 -6.81 -10.11
C GLY A 60 -13.01 -5.71 -9.22
N ALA A 61 -14.22 -5.23 -9.56
CA ALA A 61 -14.86 -4.07 -8.92
C ALA A 61 -15.12 -4.26 -7.42
N GLU A 62 -15.45 -5.48 -6.99
CA GLU A 62 -15.75 -5.78 -5.58
C GLU A 62 -14.55 -5.61 -4.66
N ARG A 63 -13.34 -5.72 -5.20
CA ARG A 63 -12.08 -5.62 -4.44
C ARG A 63 -11.26 -4.38 -4.77
N ALA A 64 -11.82 -3.47 -5.55
CA ALA A 64 -11.12 -2.28 -6.01
C ALA A 64 -10.81 -1.30 -4.88
N THR A 65 -11.74 -1.17 -3.92
CA THR A 65 -11.61 -0.25 -2.79
C THR A 65 -10.86 -0.91 -1.63
N PHE A 66 -9.85 -0.23 -1.13
CA PHE A 66 -9.15 -0.64 0.09
C PHE A 66 -8.49 0.57 0.74
N ARG A 67 -8.06 0.40 1.98
CA ARG A 67 -7.43 1.46 2.77
C ARG A 67 -5.93 1.48 2.53
N ALA A 68 -5.48 2.27 1.54
CA ALA A 68 -4.07 2.38 1.19
C ALA A 68 -3.28 3.08 2.32
N HIS A 69 -2.11 2.55 2.60
CA HIS A 69 -1.28 3.07 3.69
C HIS A 69 0.19 2.69 3.52
N VAL A 70 1.05 3.46 4.18
CA VAL A 70 2.45 3.10 4.41
C VAL A 70 2.61 2.76 5.88
N THR A 71 3.14 1.59 6.19
CA THR A 71 3.33 1.13 7.56
C THR A 71 4.57 1.77 8.18
N LEU A 72 4.41 2.43 9.33
CA LEU A 72 5.52 2.97 10.12
C LEU A 72 5.90 2.05 11.27
N LEU A 73 4.90 1.45 11.93
CA LEU A 73 5.10 0.46 12.98
C LEU A 73 4.14 -0.70 12.74
N HIS A 74 4.68 -1.85 12.34
CA HIS A 74 3.92 -3.04 12.01
C HIS A 74 3.56 -3.83 13.27
N ARG A 75 2.40 -4.51 13.24
CA ARG A 75 1.92 -5.36 14.34
C ARG A 75 2.95 -6.37 14.84
N ASP A 76 3.76 -6.95 13.94
CA ASP A 76 4.79 -7.94 14.30
C ASP A 76 5.95 -7.33 15.08
N SER A 77 6.09 -6.01 15.07
CA SER A 77 7.10 -5.25 15.83
C SER A 77 6.53 -4.68 17.12
N ILE A 78 5.25 -4.89 17.39
CA ILE A 78 4.56 -4.35 18.57
C ILE A 78 4.57 -5.41 19.68
N SER A 79 5.18 -5.07 20.81
CA SER A 79 5.22 -5.95 21.99
C SER A 79 4.14 -5.64 23.02
N SER A 80 3.53 -4.45 22.98
CA SER A 80 2.49 -4.04 23.92
C SER A 80 1.69 -2.85 23.39
N GLU A 81 0.47 -2.63 23.93
CA GLU A 81 -0.31 -1.43 23.64
C GLU A 81 0.39 -0.16 24.12
N ALA A 82 1.14 -0.24 25.22
CA ALA A 82 1.91 0.88 25.73
C ALA A 82 2.97 1.36 24.73
N GLN A 83 3.61 0.45 24.02
CA GLN A 83 4.57 0.77 22.96
C GLN A 83 3.92 1.58 21.84
N VAL A 84 2.74 1.17 21.39
CA VAL A 84 1.98 1.89 20.35
C VAL A 84 1.58 3.28 20.83
N ALA A 85 1.10 3.39 22.06
CA ALA A 85 0.70 4.67 22.64
C ALA A 85 1.88 5.64 22.78
N GLU A 86 3.04 5.15 23.19
CA GLU A 86 4.28 5.93 23.31
C GLU A 86 4.77 6.41 21.94
N ALA A 87 4.81 5.51 20.95
CA ALA A 87 5.20 5.85 19.59
C ALA A 87 4.23 6.86 18.97
N TRP A 88 2.92 6.70 19.19
CA TRP A 88 1.91 7.66 18.74
C TRP A 88 2.08 9.03 19.39
N ALA A 89 2.36 9.07 20.69
CA ALA A 89 2.61 10.32 21.40
C ALA A 89 3.82 11.08 20.83
N SER A 90 4.85 10.36 20.38
CA SER A 90 6.03 10.96 19.72
C SER A 90 5.75 11.42 18.31
N LEU A 91 5.01 10.63 17.52
CA LEU A 91 4.69 10.93 16.12
C LEU A 91 3.66 12.05 16.02
N GLY A 92 2.60 11.95 16.82
CA GLY A 92 1.49 12.87 16.81
C GLY A 92 0.56 12.73 15.60
N ASP A 93 -0.56 13.42 15.68
CA ASP A 93 -1.52 13.55 14.59
C ASP A 93 -1.05 14.68 13.67
N THR A 94 -0.53 14.32 12.50
CA THR A 94 0.12 15.26 11.59
C THR A 94 -0.46 15.15 10.19
N ASP A 95 -0.83 16.28 9.62
CA ASP A 95 -1.19 16.42 8.21
C ASP A 95 0.08 16.60 7.37
N LEU A 96 0.23 15.82 6.33
CA LEU A 96 1.40 15.83 5.45
C LEU A 96 1.09 16.41 4.07
N ASN A 97 0.04 15.91 3.41
CA ASN A 97 -0.42 16.37 2.09
C ASN A 97 0.67 16.39 1.01
N GLU A 98 1.45 15.30 0.94
CA GLU A 98 2.53 15.16 -0.04
C GLU A 98 2.08 14.29 -1.22
N ASP A 99 2.14 14.85 -2.42
CA ASP A 99 1.84 14.12 -3.65
C ASP A 99 3.03 13.27 -4.08
N PHE A 100 2.76 12.07 -4.60
CA PHE A 100 3.76 11.21 -5.20
C PHE A 100 3.19 10.40 -6.35
N VAL A 101 4.08 9.84 -7.16
CA VAL A 101 3.72 9.08 -8.35
C VAL A 101 4.35 7.69 -8.27
N VAL A 102 3.53 6.66 -8.43
CA VAL A 102 3.99 5.27 -8.51
C VAL A 102 4.25 4.93 -9.97
N ARG A 103 5.51 4.66 -10.32
CA ARG A 103 5.94 4.39 -11.68
C ARG A 103 6.25 2.93 -11.94
N GLN A 104 6.44 2.14 -10.90
CA GLN A 104 6.68 0.71 -11.01
C GLN A 104 6.12 -0.03 -9.80
N LEU A 105 5.82 -1.29 -10.02
CA LEU A 105 5.46 -2.23 -8.97
C LEU A 105 6.68 -3.07 -8.58
N ILE A 106 6.68 -3.59 -7.38
CA ILE A 106 7.59 -4.66 -6.97
C ILE A 106 6.72 -5.85 -6.62
N VAL A 107 6.93 -6.96 -7.33
CA VAL A 107 6.18 -8.19 -7.10
C VAL A 107 7.02 -9.13 -6.25
N HIS A 108 6.45 -9.56 -5.14
CA HIS A 108 7.06 -10.55 -4.25
C HIS A 108 6.28 -11.84 -4.30
N ASP A 109 7.00 -12.96 -4.21
CA ASP A 109 6.44 -14.28 -4.03
C ASP A 109 6.83 -14.81 -2.65
N LEU A 110 5.90 -15.49 -1.99
CA LEU A 110 6.14 -16.12 -0.69
C LEU A 110 6.39 -17.61 -0.92
N ALA A 111 7.64 -18.05 -0.70
CA ALA A 111 8.04 -19.44 -0.78
C ALA A 111 8.82 -19.82 0.48
N ASP A 112 8.43 -20.94 1.11
CA ASP A 112 9.08 -21.45 2.33
C ASP A 112 9.20 -20.40 3.45
N GLY A 113 8.17 -19.55 3.61
CA GLY A 113 8.16 -18.48 4.61
C GLY A 113 9.05 -17.29 4.29
N VAL A 114 9.65 -17.25 3.10
CA VAL A 114 10.53 -16.15 2.67
C VAL A 114 9.91 -15.38 1.52
N TRP A 115 9.84 -14.06 1.66
CA TRP A 115 9.43 -13.15 0.60
C TRP A 115 10.59 -12.87 -0.34
N ARG A 116 10.41 -13.12 -1.64
CA ARG A 116 11.40 -12.88 -2.68
C ARG A 116 10.83 -11.99 -3.77
N GLU A 117 11.59 -11.00 -4.20
CA GLU A 117 11.25 -10.21 -5.36
C GLU A 117 11.39 -11.05 -6.64
N VAL A 118 10.33 -11.10 -7.44
CA VAL A 118 10.29 -11.87 -8.69
C VAL A 118 10.15 -11.01 -9.94
N ALA A 119 9.66 -9.77 -9.82
CA ALA A 119 9.49 -8.88 -10.97
C ALA A 119 9.31 -7.42 -10.53
N ARG A 120 9.56 -6.51 -11.49
CA ARG A 120 9.33 -5.06 -11.34
C ARG A 120 8.56 -4.49 -12.55
N PRO A 121 7.28 -4.83 -12.70
CA PRO A 121 6.48 -4.25 -13.79
C PRO A 121 6.44 -2.72 -13.70
N ARG A 122 6.58 -2.07 -14.85
CA ARG A 122 6.54 -0.60 -14.93
C ARG A 122 5.21 -0.14 -15.50
N PHE A 123 4.70 0.97 -14.98
CA PHE A 123 3.59 1.69 -15.58
C PHE A 123 4.02 2.36 -16.90
N ALA A 124 3.04 2.68 -17.74
CA ALA A 124 3.27 3.33 -19.02
C ALA A 124 3.91 4.71 -18.85
N GLY A 125 4.74 5.08 -19.76
CA GLY A 125 5.44 6.37 -19.71
C GLY A 125 6.71 6.30 -18.89
#